data_ad5ffce63e48d047150e8244f6734b77
#
_entry.id   ad5ffce63e48d047150e8244f6734b77
#
_cell.length_a   1.000
_cell.length_b   1.000
_cell.length_c   1.000
_cell.angle_alpha   90.00
_cell.angle_beta   90.00
_cell.angle_gamma   90.00
#
_symmetry.space_group_name_H-M   'P 1'
#
loop_
_entity.id
_entity.type
_entity.pdbx_description
1 polymer ?
#
loop_
_entity_poly.entity_id
_entity_poly.type
_entity_poly.pdbx_seq_one_letter_code
_entity_poly.pdbx_strand_id
1 'polypeptide(L)'
;HTIITYPIVMRYGLARQRSVTIAVGATAITDTLTLLVLAIVGGMFKGEITGIFWLVLFLKIAAVFFVIIYFFPRIARFFFHRYGDNVAQFIFVLAMTFLGAGLMELIGMEGLLGAFLTGLVLNRYVPNLSPLMLHLEFVGNAIFIPYFLIGVGMLVNVRLLFGGLDTIQVACVMILVALTSKWIASFFTQKLFGMRAVERELIYGCLLYTSPS
;
A
#
# COMPACT_ATOMS: atom_id res chain seq x y z
N HIS A 1 4.75 1.63 3.62
CA HIS A 1 5.89 1.53 4.41
C HIS A 1 6.11 0.24 5.22
N THR A 2 5.22 -0.71 5.16
CA THR A 2 5.43 -2.13 5.44
C THR A 2 6.73 -2.65 4.79
N ILE A 3 7.12 -2.03 3.68
CA ILE A 3 8.31 -2.33 2.88
C ILE A 3 9.61 -2.14 3.68
N ILE A 4 9.70 -1.17 4.58
CA ILE A 4 10.92 -0.92 5.38
C ILE A 4 10.96 -1.83 6.61
N THR A 5 9.81 -2.09 7.23
CA THR A 5 9.73 -2.92 8.44
C THR A 5 9.78 -4.39 8.14
N TYR A 6 9.20 -4.83 7.01
CA TYR A 6 9.14 -6.24 6.64
C TYR A 6 10.51 -6.93 6.55
N PRO A 7 11.54 -6.36 5.89
CA PRO A 7 12.89 -6.92 5.89
C PRO A 7 13.50 -7.03 7.30
N ILE A 8 13.24 -6.05 8.18
CA ILE A 8 13.73 -6.07 9.56
C ILE A 8 13.06 -7.22 10.32
N VAL A 9 11.75 -7.33 10.22
CA VAL A 9 10.96 -8.38 10.87
C VAL A 9 11.35 -9.78 10.35
N MET A 10 11.63 -9.92 9.06
CA MET A 10 12.15 -11.14 8.45
C MET A 10 13.53 -11.50 9.00
N ARG A 11 14.42 -10.52 9.14
CA ARG A 11 15.79 -10.71 9.66
C ARG A 11 15.82 -11.22 11.10
N TYR A 12 14.83 -10.82 11.91
CA TYR A 12 14.65 -11.31 13.28
C TYR A 12 13.80 -12.58 13.39
N GLY A 13 13.36 -13.18 12.27
CA GLY A 13 12.53 -14.38 12.26
C GLY A 13 11.10 -14.20 12.79
N LEU A 14 10.66 -12.95 12.96
CA LEU A 14 9.35 -12.61 13.54
C LEU A 14 8.22 -12.55 12.52
N ALA A 15 8.50 -12.72 11.23
CA ALA A 15 7.52 -12.59 10.14
C ALA A 15 6.34 -13.56 10.23
N ARG A 16 6.53 -14.71 10.91
CA ARG A 16 5.49 -15.72 11.14
C ARG A 16 4.65 -15.47 12.40
N GLN A 17 4.96 -14.45 13.18
CA GLN A 17 4.16 -14.14 14.37
C GLN A 17 2.80 -13.58 13.95
N ARG A 18 1.76 -14.04 14.66
CA ARG A 18 0.36 -13.64 14.41
C ARG A 18 0.17 -12.13 14.49
N SER A 19 0.83 -11.46 15.43
CA SER A 19 0.81 -10.02 15.62
C SER A 19 1.34 -9.24 14.39
N VAL A 20 2.44 -9.72 13.79
CA VAL A 20 3.03 -9.13 12.59
C VAL A 20 2.10 -9.30 11.38
N THR A 21 1.56 -10.50 11.19
CA THR A 21 0.62 -10.78 10.08
C THR A 21 -0.63 -9.90 10.18
N ILE A 22 -1.16 -9.72 11.40
CA ILE A 22 -2.32 -8.84 11.62
C ILE A 22 -1.95 -7.38 11.35
N ALA A 23 -0.80 -6.90 11.83
CA ALA A 23 -0.36 -5.53 11.61
C ALA A 23 -0.18 -5.22 10.12
N VAL A 24 0.51 -6.10 9.38
CA VAL A 24 0.74 -5.95 7.93
C VAL A 24 -0.59 -6.00 7.16
N GLY A 25 -1.47 -6.94 7.48
CA GLY A 25 -2.78 -7.06 6.84
C GLY A 25 -3.68 -5.85 7.13
N ALA A 26 -3.72 -5.39 8.38
CA ALA A 26 -4.47 -4.19 8.77
C ALA A 26 -3.95 -2.94 8.06
N THR A 27 -2.62 -2.79 7.95
CA THR A 27 -2.02 -1.66 7.23
C THR A 27 -2.41 -1.68 5.75
N ALA A 28 -2.36 -2.82 5.08
CA ALA A 28 -2.77 -2.95 3.69
C ALA A 28 -4.25 -2.54 3.47
N ILE A 29 -5.13 -2.91 4.40
CA ILE A 29 -6.55 -2.51 4.35
C ILE A 29 -6.71 -1.01 4.59
N THR A 30 -6.01 -0.45 5.59
CA THR A 30 -6.10 0.99 5.91
C THR A 30 -5.51 1.83 4.78
N ASP A 31 -4.42 1.42 4.15
CA ASP A 31 -3.84 2.12 3.00
C ASP A 31 -4.84 2.16 1.83
N THR A 32 -5.49 1.03 1.54
CA THR A 32 -6.53 0.95 0.51
C THR A 32 -7.71 1.87 0.82
N LEU A 33 -8.20 1.88 2.08
CA LEU A 33 -9.28 2.75 2.51
C LEU A 33 -8.88 4.23 2.46
N THR A 34 -7.67 4.56 2.86
CA THR A 34 -7.16 5.94 2.81
C THR A 34 -7.08 6.45 1.37
N LEU A 35 -6.57 5.64 0.44
CA LEU A 35 -6.55 5.98 -0.98
C LEU A 35 -7.96 6.18 -1.55
N LEU A 36 -8.91 5.34 -1.14
CA LEU A 36 -10.31 5.48 -1.55
C LEU A 36 -10.93 6.78 -1.01
N VAL A 37 -10.69 7.11 0.27
CA VAL A 37 -11.14 8.38 0.86
C VAL A 37 -10.49 9.58 0.17
N LEU A 38 -9.18 9.51 -0.12
CA LEU A 38 -8.45 10.56 -0.82
C LEU A 38 -9.02 10.79 -2.23
N ALA A 39 -9.37 9.72 -2.94
CA ALA A 39 -10.00 9.79 -4.25
C ALA A 39 -11.39 10.45 -4.18
N ILE A 40 -12.16 10.13 -3.15
CA ILE A 40 -13.47 10.74 -2.89
C ILE A 40 -13.30 12.25 -2.64
N VAL A 41 -12.43 12.61 -1.72
CA VAL A 41 -12.16 14.01 -1.36
C VAL A 41 -11.62 14.78 -2.58
N GLY A 42 -10.68 14.20 -3.34
CA GLY A 42 -10.16 14.79 -4.57
C GLY A 42 -11.22 15.04 -5.64
N GLY A 43 -12.19 14.11 -5.76
CA GLY A 43 -13.35 14.29 -6.64
C GLY A 43 -14.27 15.43 -6.20
N MET A 44 -14.47 15.60 -4.88
CA MET A 44 -15.26 16.69 -4.32
C MET A 44 -14.66 18.08 -4.63
N PHE A 45 -13.34 18.22 -4.56
CA PHE A 45 -12.65 19.47 -4.88
C PHE A 45 -12.70 19.86 -6.36
N LYS A 46 -12.93 18.90 -7.26
CA LYS A 46 -13.10 19.17 -8.71
C LYS A 46 -14.47 19.74 -9.09
N GLY A 47 -15.37 19.93 -8.12
CA GLY A 47 -16.63 20.71 -8.30
C GLY A 47 -17.77 19.99 -9.04
N GLU A 48 -17.64 18.72 -9.35
CA GLU A 48 -18.65 17.93 -10.06
C GLU A 48 -19.52 17.09 -9.10
N ILE A 49 -20.15 17.75 -8.12
CA ILE A 49 -21.02 17.05 -7.14
C ILE A 49 -22.43 16.89 -7.70
N THR A 50 -22.60 16.00 -8.65
CA THR A 50 -23.93 15.51 -9.01
C THR A 50 -24.07 14.05 -8.53
N GLY A 51 -25.23 13.64 -8.07
CA GLY A 51 -25.46 12.24 -7.64
C GLY A 51 -25.06 11.22 -8.73
N ILE A 52 -25.18 11.58 -9.99
CA ILE A 52 -24.73 10.81 -11.16
C ILE A 52 -23.23 10.65 -11.17
N PHE A 53 -22.43 11.66 -10.74
CA PHE A 53 -20.99 11.56 -10.65
C PHE A 53 -20.53 10.43 -9.74
N TRP A 54 -21.14 10.30 -8.56
CA TRP A 54 -20.85 9.23 -7.61
C TRP A 54 -21.15 7.84 -8.16
N LEU A 55 -22.27 7.72 -8.84
CA LEU A 55 -22.68 6.45 -9.46
C LEU A 55 -21.73 6.05 -10.58
N VAL A 56 -21.36 6.99 -11.44
CA VAL A 56 -20.38 6.77 -12.53
C VAL A 56 -19.00 6.46 -11.99
N LEU A 57 -18.55 7.17 -10.95
CA LEU A 57 -17.25 6.91 -10.31
C LEU A 57 -17.22 5.51 -9.70
N PHE A 58 -18.25 5.14 -8.94
CA PHE A 58 -18.36 3.81 -8.36
C PHE A 58 -18.39 2.71 -9.43
N LEU A 59 -19.13 2.92 -10.51
CA LEU A 59 -19.22 1.96 -11.62
C LEU A 59 -17.87 1.81 -12.33
N LYS A 60 -17.12 2.90 -12.56
CA LYS A 60 -15.78 2.88 -13.14
C LYS A 60 -14.80 2.11 -12.24
N ILE A 61 -14.80 2.40 -10.93
CA ILE A 61 -13.95 1.69 -9.97
C ILE A 61 -14.30 0.19 -9.97
N ALA A 62 -15.59 -0.15 -9.86
CA ALA A 62 -16.03 -1.54 -9.87
C ALA A 62 -15.64 -2.27 -11.16
N ALA A 63 -15.71 -1.61 -12.31
CA ALA A 63 -15.31 -2.18 -13.60
C ALA A 63 -13.80 -2.48 -13.64
N VAL A 64 -12.95 -1.56 -13.20
CA VAL A 64 -11.49 -1.79 -13.16
C VAL A 64 -11.13 -2.85 -12.14
N PHE A 65 -11.75 -2.86 -10.96
CA PHE A 65 -11.59 -3.95 -9.98
C PHE A 65 -11.97 -5.30 -10.58
N PHE A 66 -13.10 -5.37 -11.29
CA PHE A 66 -13.54 -6.59 -11.96
C PHE A 66 -12.52 -7.04 -13.01
N VAL A 67 -11.99 -6.13 -13.81
CA VAL A 67 -10.94 -6.43 -14.80
C VAL A 67 -9.69 -6.97 -14.11
N ILE A 68 -9.18 -6.31 -13.09
CA ILE A 68 -7.98 -6.73 -12.37
C ILE A 68 -8.20 -8.09 -11.68
N ILE A 69 -9.32 -8.29 -11.00
CA ILE A 69 -9.56 -9.52 -10.23
C ILE A 69 -9.89 -10.72 -11.15
N TYR A 70 -10.54 -10.47 -12.28
CA TYR A 70 -11.02 -11.56 -13.16
C TYR A 70 -10.07 -11.88 -14.31
N PHE A 71 -9.55 -10.86 -15.02
CA PHE A 71 -8.71 -11.05 -16.21
C PHE A 71 -7.25 -11.26 -15.84
N PHE A 72 -6.69 -10.51 -14.90
CA PHE A 72 -5.26 -10.60 -14.55
C PHE A 72 -4.87 -12.01 -14.07
N PRO A 73 -5.64 -12.69 -13.21
CA PRO A 73 -5.33 -14.05 -12.81
C PRO A 73 -5.34 -15.04 -13.96
N ARG A 74 -6.24 -14.86 -14.93
CA ARG A 74 -6.31 -15.73 -16.11
C ARG A 74 -5.10 -15.57 -17.00
N ILE A 75 -4.72 -14.32 -17.29
CA ILE A 75 -3.54 -14.00 -18.09
C ILE A 75 -2.28 -14.50 -17.37
N ALA A 76 -2.17 -14.25 -16.05
CA ALA A 76 -1.05 -14.70 -15.24
C ALA A 76 -0.92 -16.23 -15.29
N ARG A 77 -2.01 -16.96 -15.05
CA ARG A 77 -2.01 -18.43 -15.10
C ARG A 77 -1.55 -18.96 -16.45
N PHE A 78 -2.05 -18.38 -17.54
CA PHE A 78 -1.65 -18.76 -18.89
C PHE A 78 -0.17 -18.49 -19.13
N PHE A 79 0.32 -17.32 -18.73
CA PHE A 79 1.71 -16.91 -18.92
C PHE A 79 2.68 -17.77 -18.09
N PHE A 80 2.41 -17.95 -16.80
CA PHE A 80 3.26 -18.75 -15.90
C PHE A 80 3.30 -20.24 -16.29
N HIS A 81 2.22 -20.76 -16.90
CA HIS A 81 2.21 -22.13 -17.38
C HIS A 81 3.01 -22.29 -18.69
N ARG A 82 3.06 -21.26 -19.52
CA ARG A 82 3.71 -21.29 -20.84
C ARG A 82 5.19 -20.94 -20.78
N TYR A 83 5.58 -20.01 -19.92
CA TYR A 83 6.94 -19.48 -19.84
C TYR A 83 7.53 -19.77 -18.45
N GLY A 84 8.54 -20.66 -18.41
CA GLY A 84 9.24 -21.04 -17.18
C GLY A 84 10.44 -20.14 -16.84
N ASP A 85 10.77 -19.18 -17.72
CA ASP A 85 11.91 -18.30 -17.51
C ASP A 85 11.61 -17.22 -16.47
N ASN A 86 12.47 -17.11 -15.44
CA ASN A 86 12.31 -16.17 -14.34
C ASN A 86 12.37 -14.71 -14.79
N VAL A 87 13.18 -14.39 -15.80
CA VAL A 87 13.31 -13.02 -16.33
C VAL A 87 12.03 -12.62 -17.05
N ALA A 88 11.50 -13.51 -17.91
CA ALA A 88 10.24 -13.26 -18.60
C ALA A 88 9.08 -13.10 -17.62
N GLN A 89 9.03 -13.93 -16.56
CA GLN A 89 8.04 -13.83 -15.51
C GLN A 89 8.15 -12.50 -14.72
N PHE A 90 9.38 -12.04 -14.42
CA PHE A 90 9.61 -10.76 -13.77
C PHE A 90 9.10 -9.59 -14.61
N ILE A 91 9.45 -9.57 -15.90
CA ILE A 91 8.98 -8.53 -16.83
C ILE A 91 7.47 -8.55 -16.94
N PHE A 92 6.86 -9.74 -16.99
CA PHE A 92 5.41 -9.89 -17.03
C PHE A 92 4.73 -9.31 -15.79
N VAL A 93 5.21 -9.64 -14.58
CA VAL A 93 4.66 -9.10 -13.32
C VAL A 93 4.76 -7.59 -13.28
N LEU A 94 5.91 -7.05 -13.70
CA LEU A 94 6.14 -5.61 -13.76
C LEU A 94 5.19 -4.93 -14.75
N ALA A 95 5.06 -5.48 -15.96
CA ALA A 95 4.16 -4.97 -16.99
C ALA A 95 2.69 -4.98 -16.53
N MET A 96 2.24 -6.07 -15.88
CA MET A 96 0.89 -6.18 -15.35
C MET A 96 0.65 -5.16 -14.23
N THR A 97 1.64 -4.90 -13.38
CA THR A 97 1.55 -3.91 -12.31
C THR A 97 1.41 -2.50 -12.87
N PHE A 98 2.21 -2.14 -13.87
CA PHE A 98 2.07 -0.85 -14.54
C PHE A 98 0.75 -0.73 -15.31
N LEU A 99 0.29 -1.81 -15.94
CA LEU A 99 -1.00 -1.83 -16.62
C LEU A 99 -2.15 -1.61 -15.63
N GLY A 100 -2.11 -2.26 -14.47
CA GLY A 100 -3.09 -2.04 -13.40
C GLY A 100 -3.09 -0.61 -12.87
N ALA A 101 -1.89 0.00 -12.69
CA ALA A 101 -1.76 1.40 -12.33
C ALA A 101 -2.37 2.32 -13.39
N GLY A 102 -2.02 2.10 -14.66
CA GLY A 102 -2.54 2.89 -15.78
C GLY A 102 -4.06 2.79 -15.94
N LEU A 103 -4.66 1.61 -15.74
CA LEU A 103 -6.12 1.45 -15.76
C LEU A 103 -6.81 2.30 -14.69
N MET A 104 -6.24 2.41 -13.48
CA MET A 104 -6.78 3.27 -12.43
C MET A 104 -6.61 4.75 -12.78
N GLU A 105 -5.47 5.14 -13.32
CA GLU A 105 -5.20 6.52 -13.73
C GLU A 105 -6.13 6.99 -14.84
N LEU A 106 -6.47 6.12 -15.80
CA LEU A 106 -7.43 6.41 -16.87
C LEU A 106 -8.84 6.77 -16.35
N ILE A 107 -9.24 6.25 -15.21
CA ILE A 107 -10.55 6.59 -14.59
C ILE A 107 -10.47 7.80 -13.64
N GLY A 108 -9.29 8.44 -13.55
CA GLY A 108 -9.05 9.61 -12.70
C GLY A 108 -8.75 9.26 -11.24
N MET A 109 -8.40 8.00 -10.98
CA MET A 109 -7.99 7.50 -9.66
C MET A 109 -6.46 7.39 -9.59
N GLU A 110 -5.94 7.28 -8.37
CA GLU A 110 -4.51 7.17 -8.16
C GLU A 110 -3.97 5.80 -8.62
N GLY A 111 -2.96 5.81 -9.49
CA GLY A 111 -2.36 4.59 -10.06
C GLY A 111 -1.80 3.63 -9.01
N LEU A 112 -1.42 4.15 -7.83
CA LEU A 112 -0.94 3.35 -6.70
C LEU A 112 -1.95 2.28 -6.28
N LEU A 113 -3.25 2.61 -6.27
CA LEU A 113 -4.32 1.66 -5.95
C LEU A 113 -4.36 0.49 -6.96
N GLY A 114 -4.22 0.79 -8.26
CA GLY A 114 -4.20 -0.23 -9.31
C GLY A 114 -2.98 -1.14 -9.23
N ALA A 115 -1.79 -0.56 -8.98
CA ALA A 115 -0.57 -1.32 -8.78
C ALA A 115 -0.68 -2.25 -7.56
N PHE A 116 -1.20 -1.74 -6.45
CA PHE A 116 -1.40 -2.52 -5.22
C PHE A 116 -2.35 -3.70 -5.43
N LEU A 117 -3.51 -3.46 -6.03
CA LEU A 117 -4.48 -4.53 -6.33
C LEU A 117 -3.90 -5.58 -7.27
N THR A 118 -3.19 -5.14 -8.30
CA THR A 118 -2.53 -6.06 -9.23
C THR A 118 -1.49 -6.91 -8.50
N GLY A 119 -0.67 -6.31 -7.65
CA GLY A 119 0.30 -7.02 -6.83
C GLY A 119 -0.37 -8.05 -5.91
N LEU A 120 -1.48 -7.68 -5.27
CA LEU A 120 -2.25 -8.57 -4.40
C LEU A 120 -2.81 -9.79 -5.18
N VAL A 121 -3.32 -9.56 -6.37
CA VAL A 121 -3.88 -10.61 -7.24
C VAL A 121 -2.78 -11.52 -7.78
N LEU A 122 -1.63 -10.97 -8.19
CA LEU A 122 -0.50 -11.72 -8.71
C LEU A 122 0.27 -12.47 -7.63
N ASN A 123 0.27 -11.99 -6.39
CA ASN A 123 0.94 -12.64 -5.25
C ASN A 123 0.53 -14.11 -5.07
N ARG A 124 -0.69 -14.46 -5.45
CA ARG A 124 -1.18 -15.86 -5.40
C ARG A 124 -0.43 -16.79 -6.37
N TYR A 125 0.16 -16.24 -7.43
CA TYR A 125 0.83 -17.01 -8.49
C TYR A 125 2.35 -17.01 -8.35
N VAL A 126 2.90 -16.17 -7.47
CA VAL A 126 4.34 -16.08 -7.19
C VAL A 126 4.63 -16.74 -5.85
N PRO A 127 5.24 -17.95 -5.83
CA PRO A 127 5.62 -18.60 -4.59
C PRO A 127 6.65 -17.78 -3.81
N ASN A 128 6.49 -17.65 -2.50
CA ASN A 128 7.34 -16.84 -1.61
C ASN A 128 8.83 -17.23 -1.60
N LEU A 129 9.14 -18.47 -2.01
CA LEU A 129 10.53 -19.01 -2.08
C LEU A 129 11.01 -19.17 -3.53
N SER A 130 10.34 -18.56 -4.50
CA SER A 130 10.74 -18.64 -5.90
C SER A 130 11.89 -17.69 -6.23
N PRO A 131 12.77 -18.03 -7.21
CA PRO A 131 13.76 -17.10 -7.72
C PRO A 131 13.14 -15.78 -8.21
N LEU A 132 11.93 -15.84 -8.75
CA LEU A 132 11.17 -14.66 -9.15
C LEU A 132 10.91 -13.70 -7.98
N MET A 133 10.54 -14.22 -6.81
CA MET A 133 10.32 -13.39 -5.63
C MET A 133 11.59 -12.69 -5.18
N LEU A 134 12.74 -13.37 -5.24
CA LEU A 134 14.04 -12.78 -4.93
C LEU A 134 14.38 -11.61 -5.89
N HIS A 135 14.09 -11.76 -7.18
CA HIS A 135 14.29 -10.66 -8.15
C HIS A 135 13.36 -9.48 -7.89
N LEU A 136 12.08 -9.75 -7.56
CA LEU A 136 11.12 -8.70 -7.21
C LEU A 136 11.54 -7.95 -5.94
N GLU A 137 11.97 -8.67 -4.90
CA GLU A 137 12.47 -8.07 -3.67
C GLU A 137 13.76 -7.26 -3.92
N PHE A 138 14.69 -7.79 -4.69
CA PHE A 138 15.93 -7.10 -5.00
C PHE A 138 15.67 -5.77 -5.73
N VAL A 139 14.90 -5.80 -6.82
CA VAL A 139 14.59 -4.60 -7.61
C VAL A 139 13.74 -3.62 -6.81
N GLY A 140 12.77 -4.14 -6.04
CA GLY A 140 11.96 -3.33 -5.11
C GLY A 140 12.83 -2.56 -4.11
N ASN A 141 13.71 -3.26 -3.42
CA ASN A 141 14.57 -2.68 -2.39
C ASN A 141 15.70 -1.81 -2.95
N ALA A 142 16.29 -2.19 -4.08
CA ALA A 142 17.45 -1.51 -4.63
C ALA A 142 17.10 -0.30 -5.51
N ILE A 143 15.95 -0.33 -6.17
CA ILE A 143 15.57 0.70 -7.15
C ILE A 143 14.30 1.43 -6.73
N PHE A 144 13.17 0.72 -6.56
CA PHE A 144 11.87 1.37 -6.38
C PHE A 144 11.75 2.11 -5.04
N ILE A 145 12.23 1.53 -3.94
CA ILE A 145 12.16 2.16 -2.63
C ILE A 145 13.03 3.42 -2.56
N PRO A 146 14.32 3.41 -2.92
CA PRO A 146 15.13 4.62 -2.93
C PRO A 146 14.58 5.69 -3.86
N TYR A 147 14.14 5.30 -5.07
CA TYR A 147 13.54 6.23 -6.02
C TYR A 147 12.28 6.90 -5.46
N PHE A 148 11.40 6.12 -4.83
CA PHE A 148 10.21 6.63 -4.18
C PHE A 148 10.55 7.59 -3.03
N LEU A 149 11.50 7.23 -2.15
CA LEU A 149 11.88 8.07 -1.02
C LEU A 149 12.51 9.40 -1.48
N ILE A 150 13.35 9.37 -2.51
CA ILE A 150 13.92 10.58 -3.11
C ILE A 150 12.81 11.43 -3.73
N GLY A 151 11.89 10.81 -4.50
CA GLY A 151 10.78 11.50 -5.14
C GLY A 151 9.87 12.20 -4.12
N VAL A 152 9.47 11.49 -3.07
CA VAL A 152 8.68 12.09 -1.97
C VAL A 152 9.46 13.18 -1.26
N GLY A 153 10.76 12.96 -0.99
CA GLY A 153 11.61 13.97 -0.35
C GLY A 153 11.71 15.27 -1.17
N MET A 154 11.75 15.17 -2.50
CA MET A 154 11.76 16.36 -3.38
C MET A 154 10.42 17.13 -3.38
N LEU A 155 9.30 16.46 -3.13
CA LEU A 155 7.99 17.10 -3.05
C LEU A 155 7.80 17.87 -1.74
N VAL A 156 8.56 17.55 -0.70
CA VAL A 156 8.48 18.22 0.60
C VAL A 156 9.13 19.61 0.51
N ASN A 157 8.32 20.64 0.61
CA ASN A 157 8.81 22.02 0.68
C ASN A 157 9.24 22.34 2.12
N VAL A 158 10.52 22.13 2.41
CA VAL A 158 11.10 22.34 3.75
C VAL A 158 10.93 23.81 4.21
N ARG A 159 10.88 24.78 3.27
CA ARG A 159 10.68 26.19 3.62
C ARG A 159 9.33 26.45 4.27
N LEU A 160 8.30 25.66 3.96
CA LEU A 160 6.99 25.78 4.61
C LEU A 160 7.04 25.41 6.08
N LEU A 161 7.93 24.50 6.49
CA LEU A 161 8.11 24.12 7.90
C LEU A 161 8.68 25.29 8.74
N PHE A 162 9.44 26.18 8.10
CA PHE A 162 10.01 27.37 8.76
C PHE A 162 9.19 28.64 8.49
N GLY A 163 8.06 28.52 7.78
CA GLY A 163 7.24 29.64 7.31
C GLY A 163 6.35 30.31 8.37
N GLY A 164 6.34 29.81 9.60
CA GLY A 164 5.58 30.43 10.71
C GLY A 164 5.22 29.45 11.82
N LEU A 165 4.89 29.99 12.98
CA LEU A 165 4.48 29.23 14.17
C LEU A 165 3.22 28.39 13.90
N ASP A 166 2.31 28.90 13.09
CA ASP A 166 1.05 28.23 12.73
C ASP A 166 1.30 26.90 12.01
N THR A 167 2.25 26.88 11.05
CA THR A 167 2.61 25.67 10.31
C THR A 167 3.23 24.61 11.23
N ILE A 168 4.08 25.04 12.15
CA ILE A 168 4.70 24.14 13.14
C ILE A 168 3.63 23.56 14.08
N GLN A 169 2.68 24.39 14.53
CA GLN A 169 1.57 23.93 15.38
C GLN A 169 0.72 22.87 14.66
N VAL A 170 0.34 23.11 13.41
CA VAL A 170 -0.43 22.14 12.61
C VAL A 170 0.35 20.85 12.44
N ALA A 171 1.64 20.92 12.14
CA ALA A 171 2.49 19.74 12.00
C ALA A 171 2.58 18.94 13.32
N CYS A 172 2.80 19.62 14.45
CA CYS A 172 2.82 18.99 15.76
C CYS A 172 1.50 18.32 16.11
N VAL A 173 0.37 18.98 15.87
CA VAL A 173 -0.96 18.42 16.12
C VAL A 173 -1.18 17.20 15.23
N MET A 174 -0.85 17.24 13.95
CA MET A 174 -0.97 16.10 13.05
C MET A 174 -0.14 14.91 13.50
N ILE A 175 1.11 15.14 13.91
CA ILE A 175 1.99 14.08 14.44
C ILE A 175 1.40 13.47 15.71
N LEU A 176 0.94 14.28 16.66
CA LEU A 176 0.32 13.81 17.89
C LEU A 176 -0.95 12.99 17.62
N VAL A 177 -1.82 13.47 16.73
CA VAL A 177 -3.02 12.73 16.32
C VAL A 177 -2.67 11.40 15.65
N ALA A 178 -1.67 11.39 14.78
CA ALA A 178 -1.21 10.17 14.13
C ALA A 178 -0.65 9.15 15.12
N LEU A 179 0.18 9.58 16.08
CA LEU A 179 0.74 8.71 17.11
C LEU A 179 -0.34 8.15 18.04
N THR A 180 -1.25 9.00 18.50
CA THR A 180 -2.34 8.60 19.41
C THR A 180 -3.32 7.67 18.72
N SER A 181 -3.67 7.90 17.45
CA SER A 181 -4.57 7.02 16.70
C SER A 181 -3.98 5.61 16.54
N LYS A 182 -2.69 5.50 16.25
CA LYS A 182 -1.98 4.21 16.15
C LYS A 182 -1.90 3.49 17.49
N TRP A 183 -1.66 4.26 18.57
CA TRP A 183 -1.64 3.69 19.91
C TRP A 183 -3.02 3.15 20.31
N ILE A 184 -4.08 3.91 20.04
CA ILE A 184 -5.46 3.48 20.27
C ILE A 184 -5.78 2.22 19.45
N ALA A 185 -5.41 2.21 18.15
CA ALA A 185 -5.63 1.05 17.28
C ALA A 185 -4.93 -0.21 17.81
N SER A 186 -3.67 -0.11 18.26
CA SER A 186 -2.93 -1.24 18.83
C SER A 186 -3.55 -1.73 20.15
N PHE A 187 -4.06 -0.82 20.98
CA PHE A 187 -4.76 -1.15 22.22
C PHE A 187 -6.10 -1.88 21.97
N PHE A 188 -6.88 -1.40 21.00
CA PHE A 188 -8.12 -2.07 20.59
C PHE A 188 -7.85 -3.45 20.02
N THR A 189 -6.82 -3.58 19.19
CA THR A 189 -6.42 -4.87 18.62
C THR A 189 -6.01 -5.86 19.72
N GLN A 190 -5.24 -5.40 20.71
CA GLN A 190 -4.88 -6.22 21.87
C GLN A 190 -6.12 -6.75 22.58
N LYS A 191 -7.09 -5.88 22.88
CA LYS A 191 -8.30 -6.23 23.60
C LYS A 191 -9.22 -7.16 22.80
N LEU A 192 -9.32 -6.93 21.49
CA LEU A 192 -10.18 -7.73 20.59
C LEU A 192 -9.65 -9.16 20.37
N PHE A 193 -8.34 -9.31 20.26
CA PHE A 193 -7.68 -10.59 19.97
C PHE A 193 -7.07 -11.27 21.19
N GLY A 194 -7.21 -10.69 22.40
CA GLY A 194 -6.69 -11.27 23.64
C GLY A 194 -5.16 -11.42 23.67
N MET A 195 -4.44 -10.48 23.05
CA MET A 195 -2.99 -10.54 22.90
C MET A 195 -2.24 -10.08 24.14
N ARG A 196 -0.98 -10.52 24.29
CA ARG A 196 -0.10 -10.08 25.38
C ARG A 196 0.35 -8.62 25.16
N ALA A 197 0.74 -7.95 26.25
CA ALA A 197 1.24 -6.56 26.19
C ALA A 197 2.45 -6.41 25.23
N VAL A 198 3.36 -7.39 25.20
CA VAL A 198 4.51 -7.40 24.29
C VAL A 198 4.08 -7.43 22.83
N GLU A 199 3.03 -8.18 22.50
CA GLU A 199 2.48 -8.25 21.13
C GLU A 199 1.83 -6.93 20.72
N ARG A 200 1.21 -6.19 21.67
CA ARG A 200 0.71 -4.84 21.45
C ARG A 200 1.83 -3.87 21.07
N GLU A 201 2.93 -3.86 21.84
CA GLU A 201 4.08 -3.00 21.55
C GLU A 201 4.69 -3.33 20.19
N LEU A 202 4.70 -4.61 19.83
CA LEU A 202 5.18 -5.05 18.53
C LEU A 202 4.24 -4.59 17.39
N ILE A 203 2.92 -4.65 17.59
CA ILE A 203 1.92 -4.11 16.65
C ILE A 203 2.08 -2.59 16.54
N TYR A 204 2.20 -1.88 17.67
CA TYR A 204 2.39 -0.44 17.67
C TYR A 204 3.68 -0.03 16.92
N GLY A 205 4.79 -0.71 17.19
CA GLY A 205 6.05 -0.52 16.48
C GLY A 205 5.91 -0.79 14.97
N CYS A 206 5.25 -1.88 14.59
CA CYS A 206 4.96 -2.16 13.18
C CYS A 206 4.11 -1.05 12.55
N LEU A 207 3.02 -0.64 13.21
CA LEU A 207 2.14 0.43 12.71
C LEU A 207 2.84 1.79 12.64
N LEU A 208 3.75 2.08 13.56
CA LEU A 208 4.51 3.33 13.59
C LEU A 208 5.47 3.40 12.39
N TYR A 209 6.13 2.29 12.07
CA TYR A 209 7.04 2.18 10.93
C TYR A 209 6.33 1.95 9.59
N THR A 210 5.07 1.47 9.59
CA THR A 210 4.34 1.08 8.38
C THR A 210 3.38 2.15 7.86
N SER A 211 3.12 3.22 8.63
CA SER A 211 2.22 4.28 8.18
C SER A 211 2.99 5.56 7.87
N PRO A 212 2.70 6.22 6.74
CA PRO A 212 3.23 7.56 6.49
C PRO A 212 2.63 8.51 7.53
N SER A 213 3.49 9.16 8.25
CA SER A 213 3.15 10.37 9.00
C SER A 213 3.18 11.56 8.05
#